data_580a81cc08f735d3a9627416a12e01e9
#
_entry.id   580a81cc08f735d3a9627416a12e01e9
#
_cell.length_a   1.000
_cell.length_b   1.000
_cell.length_c   1.000
_cell.angle_alpha   90.00
_cell.angle_beta   90.00
_cell.angle_gamma   90.00
#
_symmetry.space_group_name_H-M   'P 1'
#
loop_
_entity.id
_entity.type
_entity.pdbx_description
1 polymer ?
#
loop_
_entity_poly.entity_id
_entity_poly.type
_entity_poly.pdbx_seq_one_letter_code
_entity_poly.pdbx_strand_id
1 'polypeptide(L)'
;AYGHIYNYTEMGSGCTIFDHTVIGGEPQDITFKNEETWVRIGNNLMCREYVTMNRAVGEGLATTVGDNCFIMENVHLAHNVQIGHDCTIANKCGFSGHTHIGDYVVVGGMAGFHQFVHVGSYGMIGGLSKIVRDVPPYCLANGSPIRVYDINRIGLKRRGFDSKTRSRIRDMYRTLYDP
;
A
#
# COMPACT_ATOMS: atom_id res chain seq x y z
N ALA A 1 -13.06 -22.64 1.52
CA ALA A 1 -12.61 -21.30 1.92
C ALA A 1 -12.46 -21.25 3.46
N TYR A 2 -11.31 -20.93 3.94
CA TYR A 2 -10.99 -20.82 5.36
C TYR A 2 -10.58 -19.38 5.73
N GLY A 3 -11.10 -18.39 5.00
CA GLY A 3 -10.90 -16.97 5.29
C GLY A 3 -11.77 -16.52 6.46
N HIS A 4 -11.28 -15.51 7.21
CA HIS A 4 -11.98 -14.92 8.35
C HIS A 4 -12.18 -13.43 8.11
N ILE A 5 -13.43 -12.98 8.10
CA ILE A 5 -13.78 -11.54 8.05
C ILE A 5 -14.48 -11.23 9.37
N TYR A 6 -13.86 -10.37 10.16
CA TYR A 6 -14.38 -9.96 11.46
C TYR A 6 -15.41 -8.82 11.33
N ASN A 7 -16.14 -8.57 12.41
CA ASN A 7 -16.97 -7.38 12.57
C ASN A 7 -16.15 -6.10 12.34
N TYR A 8 -16.85 -5.00 12.04
CA TYR A 8 -16.22 -3.71 11.72
C TYR A 8 -15.42 -3.74 10.41
N THR A 9 -15.81 -4.61 9.47
CA THR A 9 -15.30 -4.64 8.10
C THR A 9 -16.39 -4.19 7.14
N GLU A 10 -16.12 -3.11 6.40
CA GLU A 10 -16.94 -2.64 5.28
C GLU A 10 -16.22 -2.97 3.98
N MET A 11 -16.92 -3.55 3.01
CA MET A 11 -16.33 -3.96 1.75
C MET A 11 -17.25 -3.61 0.58
N GLY A 12 -16.69 -3.04 -0.46
CA GLY A 12 -17.38 -2.75 -1.71
C GLY A 12 -17.72 -4.01 -2.51
N SER A 13 -18.23 -3.82 -3.71
CA SER A 13 -18.65 -4.88 -4.61
C SER A 13 -17.49 -5.46 -5.43
N GLY A 14 -17.66 -6.67 -5.97
CA GLY A 14 -16.72 -7.31 -6.89
C GLY A 14 -15.41 -7.79 -6.26
N CYS A 15 -15.31 -7.82 -4.93
CA CYS A 15 -14.12 -8.28 -4.23
C CYS A 15 -13.98 -9.80 -4.27
N THR A 16 -12.75 -10.28 -4.44
CA THR A 16 -12.41 -11.71 -4.38
C THR A 16 -11.37 -11.94 -3.28
N ILE A 17 -11.75 -12.73 -2.28
CA ILE A 17 -10.92 -13.04 -1.12
C ILE A 17 -10.55 -14.54 -1.17
N PHE A 18 -9.26 -14.82 -1.18
CA PHE A 18 -8.71 -16.17 -1.23
C PHE A 18 -8.53 -16.80 0.16
N ASP A 19 -8.14 -18.05 0.17
CA ASP A 19 -8.10 -18.88 1.37
C ASP A 19 -7.14 -18.36 2.45
N HIS A 20 -7.50 -18.60 3.71
CA HIS A 20 -6.71 -18.25 4.90
C HIS A 20 -6.43 -16.76 5.09
N THR A 21 -7.15 -15.89 4.37
CA THR A 21 -7.08 -14.44 4.56
C THR A 21 -7.86 -14.03 5.81
N VAL A 22 -7.31 -13.09 6.59
CA VAL A 22 -7.92 -12.58 7.82
C VAL A 22 -8.08 -11.05 7.71
N ILE A 23 -9.33 -10.57 7.72
CA ILE A 23 -9.67 -9.15 7.59
C ILE A 23 -10.43 -8.68 8.83
N GLY A 24 -10.06 -7.50 9.36
CA GLY A 24 -10.73 -6.90 10.50
C GLY A 24 -10.26 -7.43 11.86
N GLY A 25 -9.14 -8.16 11.90
CA GLY A 25 -8.52 -8.58 13.16
C GLY A 25 -8.11 -7.39 14.04
N GLU A 26 -7.99 -7.60 15.34
CA GLU A 26 -7.57 -6.56 16.27
C GLU A 26 -6.19 -6.01 15.94
N PRO A 27 -5.96 -4.70 16.19
CA PRO A 27 -4.64 -4.10 16.02
C PRO A 27 -3.56 -4.80 16.84
N GLN A 28 -2.38 -4.95 16.27
CA GLN A 28 -1.19 -5.40 17.00
C GLN A 28 -0.52 -4.21 17.70
N ASP A 29 -1.29 -3.49 18.50
CA ASP A 29 -0.86 -2.30 19.24
C ASP A 29 -1.32 -2.41 20.69
N ILE A 30 -0.37 -2.33 21.62
CA ILE A 30 -0.61 -2.45 23.06
C ILE A 30 -1.44 -1.30 23.63
N THR A 31 -1.59 -0.21 22.91
CA THR A 31 -2.41 0.93 23.34
C THR A 31 -3.87 0.80 22.95
N PHE A 32 -4.22 -0.20 22.14
CA PHE A 32 -5.61 -0.45 21.73
C PHE A 32 -6.50 -0.78 22.93
N LYS A 33 -7.64 -0.08 23.03
CA LYS A 33 -8.58 -0.17 24.18
C LYS A 33 -9.94 -0.75 23.81
N ASN A 34 -10.03 -1.53 22.73
CA ASN A 34 -11.28 -2.08 22.20
C ASN A 34 -12.27 -1.02 21.69
N GLU A 35 -11.78 0.15 21.31
CA GLU A 35 -12.57 1.17 20.66
C GLU A 35 -13.15 0.67 19.32
N GLU A 36 -14.26 1.27 18.88
CA GLU A 36 -14.88 0.94 17.60
C GLU A 36 -14.06 1.50 16.45
N THR A 37 -13.35 0.62 15.76
CA THR A 37 -12.49 0.96 14.61
C THR A 37 -12.74 -0.01 13.46
N TRP A 38 -12.34 0.36 12.25
CA TRP A 38 -12.81 -0.26 11.04
C TRP A 38 -11.67 -0.73 10.12
N VAL A 39 -12.02 -1.69 9.25
CA VAL A 39 -11.36 -1.91 7.95
C VAL A 39 -12.34 -1.53 6.87
N ARG A 40 -11.97 -0.60 5.98
CA ARG A 40 -12.80 -0.19 4.84
C ARG A 40 -12.11 -0.50 3.53
N ILE A 41 -12.78 -1.30 2.71
CA ILE A 41 -12.27 -1.80 1.44
C ILE A 41 -13.19 -1.31 0.33
N GLY A 42 -12.61 -0.75 -0.72
CA GLY A 42 -13.32 -0.34 -1.92
C GLY A 42 -13.80 -1.51 -2.78
N ASN A 43 -14.07 -1.22 -4.04
CA ASN A 43 -14.59 -2.19 -5.00
C ASN A 43 -13.47 -2.97 -5.70
N ASN A 44 -13.79 -4.18 -6.20
CA ASN A 44 -12.91 -4.98 -7.04
C ASN A 44 -11.54 -5.32 -6.43
N LEU A 45 -11.44 -5.45 -5.11
CA LEU A 45 -10.24 -5.96 -4.48
C LEU A 45 -10.03 -7.42 -4.88
N MET A 46 -8.83 -7.74 -5.36
CA MET A 46 -8.32 -9.12 -5.42
C MET A 46 -7.32 -9.32 -4.29
N CYS A 47 -7.69 -10.10 -3.28
CA CYS A 47 -6.91 -10.37 -2.09
C CYS A 47 -6.54 -11.85 -2.03
N ARG A 48 -5.24 -12.15 -2.23
CA ARG A 48 -4.72 -13.50 -2.28
C ARG A 48 -4.57 -14.11 -0.89
N GLU A 49 -4.08 -15.34 -0.85
CA GLU A 49 -4.03 -16.21 0.31
C GLU A 49 -3.17 -15.62 1.44
N TYR A 50 -3.57 -15.91 2.66
CA TYR A 50 -2.82 -15.56 3.89
C TYR A 50 -2.58 -14.06 4.09
N VAL A 51 -3.34 -13.20 3.43
CA VAL A 51 -3.29 -11.75 3.70
C VAL A 51 -3.92 -11.47 5.07
N THR A 52 -3.33 -10.54 5.81
CA THR A 52 -3.91 -10.08 7.09
C THR A 52 -4.08 -8.57 7.08
N MET A 53 -5.25 -8.08 7.51
CA MET A 53 -5.58 -6.66 7.64
C MET A 53 -6.15 -6.41 9.04
N ASN A 54 -5.42 -5.64 9.84
CA ASN A 54 -5.91 -5.23 11.16
C ASN A 54 -6.78 -3.98 11.04
N ARG A 55 -7.82 -3.88 11.88
CA ARG A 55 -8.58 -2.64 12.02
C ARG A 55 -7.73 -1.53 12.66
N ALA A 56 -8.19 -0.30 12.60
CA ALA A 56 -7.41 0.84 13.06
C ALA A 56 -7.32 0.93 14.61
N VAL A 57 -6.48 1.81 15.10
CA VAL A 57 -6.45 2.32 16.48
C VAL A 57 -6.98 3.75 16.46
N GLY A 58 -7.83 4.11 17.42
CA GLY A 58 -8.49 5.41 17.54
C GLY A 58 -9.95 5.38 17.08
N GLU A 59 -10.85 5.80 17.97
CA GLU A 59 -12.30 5.75 17.78
C GLU A 59 -12.75 6.26 16.41
N GLY A 60 -13.56 5.48 15.70
CA GLY A 60 -14.11 5.79 14.38
C GLY A 60 -13.11 5.73 13.22
N LEU A 61 -11.82 5.51 13.47
CA LEU A 61 -10.79 5.43 12.43
C LEU A 61 -10.83 4.09 11.68
N ALA A 62 -10.18 4.07 10.51
CA ALA A 62 -10.13 2.89 9.65
C ALA A 62 -8.75 2.63 9.06
N THR A 63 -8.41 1.34 8.91
CA THR A 63 -7.45 0.86 7.92
C THR A 63 -8.18 0.79 6.57
N THR A 64 -7.61 1.31 5.51
CA THR A 64 -8.34 1.45 4.23
C THR A 64 -7.58 0.86 3.05
N VAL A 65 -8.35 0.30 2.10
CA VAL A 65 -7.86 -0.14 0.79
C VAL A 65 -8.80 0.41 -0.27
N GLY A 66 -8.27 1.12 -1.25
CA GLY A 66 -9.04 1.71 -2.35
C GLY A 66 -9.55 0.66 -3.37
N ASP A 67 -10.18 1.16 -4.42
CA ASP A 67 -10.73 0.32 -5.49
C ASP A 67 -9.65 -0.32 -6.37
N ASN A 68 -9.99 -1.44 -7.02
CA ASN A 68 -9.19 -2.11 -8.04
C ASN A 68 -7.80 -2.53 -7.58
N CYS A 69 -7.62 -2.81 -6.30
CA CYS A 69 -6.33 -3.22 -5.76
C CYS A 69 -6.08 -4.72 -5.96
N PHE A 70 -4.82 -5.07 -6.18
CA PHE A 70 -4.35 -6.45 -6.17
C PHE A 70 -3.33 -6.64 -5.05
N ILE A 71 -3.71 -7.38 -4.01
CA ILE A 71 -2.87 -7.70 -2.84
C ILE A 71 -2.54 -9.19 -2.91
N MET A 72 -1.26 -9.47 -3.08
CA MET A 72 -0.77 -10.83 -3.24
C MET A 72 -0.55 -11.54 -1.91
N GLU A 73 -0.13 -12.79 -1.99
CA GLU A 73 0.01 -13.73 -0.87
C GLU A 73 0.88 -13.21 0.28
N ASN A 74 0.44 -13.48 1.53
CA ASN A 74 1.19 -13.17 2.76
C ASN A 74 1.51 -11.66 2.97
N VAL A 75 0.71 -10.76 2.44
CA VAL A 75 0.81 -9.33 2.75
C VAL A 75 0.17 -9.03 4.09
N HIS A 76 0.79 -8.17 4.89
CA HIS A 76 0.26 -7.67 6.15
C HIS A 76 0.01 -6.18 6.10
N LEU A 77 -1.22 -5.75 6.38
CA LEU A 77 -1.60 -4.36 6.63
C LEU A 77 -1.89 -4.18 8.12
N ALA A 78 -1.01 -3.46 8.82
CA ALA A 78 -1.23 -3.11 10.22
C ALA A 78 -2.32 -2.02 10.37
N HIS A 79 -2.60 -1.64 11.61
CA HIS A 79 -3.59 -0.63 11.94
C HIS A 79 -3.34 0.72 11.25
N ASN A 80 -4.39 1.42 10.87
CA ASN A 80 -4.35 2.76 10.26
C ASN A 80 -3.58 2.84 8.93
N VAL A 81 -3.23 1.71 8.31
CA VAL A 81 -2.65 1.70 6.95
C VAL A 81 -3.69 2.18 5.96
N GLN A 82 -3.25 3.01 5.01
CA GLN A 82 -4.10 3.51 3.93
C GLN A 82 -3.47 3.15 2.59
N ILE A 83 -4.16 2.37 1.79
CA ILE A 83 -3.78 2.01 0.42
C ILE A 83 -4.74 2.71 -0.54
N GLY A 84 -4.20 3.48 -1.49
CA GLY A 84 -4.98 4.14 -2.54
C GLY A 84 -5.57 3.18 -3.56
N HIS A 85 -6.07 3.73 -4.65
CA HIS A 85 -6.71 2.98 -5.73
C HIS A 85 -5.70 2.37 -6.71
N ASP A 86 -6.10 1.31 -7.43
CA ASP A 86 -5.33 0.69 -8.51
C ASP A 86 -3.90 0.25 -8.11
N CYS A 87 -3.70 -0.08 -6.85
CA CYS A 87 -2.41 -0.51 -6.33
C CYS A 87 -2.17 -2.01 -6.56
N THR A 88 -0.90 -2.38 -6.78
CA THR A 88 -0.45 -3.77 -6.83
C THR A 88 0.62 -3.99 -5.76
N ILE A 89 0.37 -4.90 -4.82
CA ILE A 89 1.26 -5.21 -3.71
C ILE A 89 1.67 -6.67 -3.84
N ALA A 90 2.96 -6.90 -4.10
CA ALA A 90 3.50 -8.24 -4.27
C ALA A 90 3.66 -8.98 -2.94
N ASN A 91 3.95 -10.27 -3.03
CA ASN A 91 3.99 -11.22 -1.92
C ASN A 91 4.88 -10.78 -0.75
N LYS A 92 4.43 -11.08 0.46
CA LYS A 92 5.20 -10.95 1.71
C LYS A 92 5.63 -9.53 2.05
N CYS A 93 4.88 -8.52 1.59
CA CYS A 93 5.09 -7.15 2.01
C CYS A 93 4.46 -6.90 3.39
N GLY A 94 5.13 -6.11 4.22
CA GLY A 94 4.64 -5.71 5.53
C GLY A 94 4.52 -4.20 5.65
N PHE A 95 3.33 -3.71 6.01
CA PHE A 95 3.05 -2.30 6.22
C PHE A 95 2.80 -2.06 7.70
N SER A 96 3.70 -1.34 8.36
CA SER A 96 3.53 -0.92 9.76
C SER A 96 2.46 0.16 9.88
N GLY A 97 1.99 0.39 11.10
CA GLY A 97 0.90 1.33 11.38
C GLY A 97 1.07 2.71 10.76
N HIS A 98 -0.03 3.32 10.34
CA HIS A 98 -0.08 4.66 9.74
C HIS A 98 0.72 4.82 8.43
N THR A 99 1.09 3.73 7.75
CA THR A 99 1.69 3.81 6.42
C THR A 99 0.64 4.26 5.40
N HIS A 100 1.02 5.18 4.52
CA HIS A 100 0.14 5.73 3.50
C HIS A 100 0.71 5.47 2.10
N ILE A 101 -0.04 4.78 1.27
CA ILE A 101 0.31 4.45 -0.12
C ILE A 101 -0.68 5.16 -1.04
N GLY A 102 -0.18 6.02 -1.91
CA GLY A 102 -1.00 6.72 -2.91
C GLY A 102 -1.53 5.79 -4.01
N ASP A 103 -2.24 6.36 -4.97
CA ASP A 103 -2.85 5.61 -6.06
C ASP A 103 -1.82 5.10 -7.07
N TYR A 104 -2.15 4.01 -7.76
CA TYR A 104 -1.34 3.44 -8.84
C TYR A 104 0.07 3.01 -8.43
N VAL A 105 0.29 2.77 -7.15
CA VAL A 105 1.58 2.32 -6.63
C VAL A 105 1.76 0.82 -6.87
N VAL A 106 2.97 0.44 -7.27
CA VAL A 106 3.38 -0.95 -7.37
C VAL A 106 4.47 -1.23 -6.34
N VAL A 107 4.27 -2.24 -5.50
CA VAL A 107 5.22 -2.65 -4.47
C VAL A 107 5.76 -4.03 -4.79
N GLY A 108 7.07 -4.14 -4.93
CA GLY A 108 7.79 -5.39 -5.13
C GLY A 108 7.81 -6.25 -3.87
N GLY A 109 7.92 -7.55 -4.04
CA GLY A 109 7.80 -8.53 -2.96
C GLY A 109 8.81 -8.35 -1.83
N MET A 110 8.43 -8.73 -0.61
CA MET A 110 9.24 -8.66 0.61
C MET A 110 9.68 -7.23 0.98
N ALA A 111 8.95 -6.22 0.56
CA ALA A 111 9.18 -4.84 0.98
C ALA A 111 8.60 -4.59 2.38
N GLY A 112 9.36 -3.92 3.25
CA GLY A 112 8.96 -3.62 4.61
C GLY A 112 8.89 -2.11 4.86
N PHE A 113 7.72 -1.64 5.29
CA PHE A 113 7.42 -0.22 5.52
C PHE A 113 7.45 0.12 7.01
N HIS A 114 8.27 1.09 7.37
CA HIS A 114 8.25 1.66 8.71
C HIS A 114 6.96 2.47 8.92
N GLN A 115 6.49 2.54 10.17
CA GLN A 115 5.30 3.31 10.50
C GLN A 115 5.42 4.79 10.06
N PHE A 116 4.28 5.39 9.72
CA PHE A 116 4.13 6.78 9.29
C PHE A 116 4.77 7.14 7.94
N VAL A 117 5.30 6.17 7.20
CA VAL A 117 5.87 6.42 5.87
C VAL A 117 4.76 6.69 4.85
N HIS A 118 5.00 7.68 3.98
CA HIS A 118 4.15 8.00 2.84
C HIS A 118 4.84 7.64 1.52
N VAL A 119 4.10 6.97 0.64
CA VAL A 119 4.53 6.71 -0.74
C VAL A 119 3.56 7.41 -1.69
N GLY A 120 4.08 8.35 -2.48
CA GLY A 120 3.29 9.12 -3.43
C GLY A 120 2.78 8.28 -4.61
N SER A 121 1.68 8.73 -5.22
CA SER A 121 1.01 8.05 -6.34
C SER A 121 1.94 7.77 -7.52
N TYR A 122 1.65 6.69 -8.27
CA TYR A 122 2.44 6.21 -9.40
C TYR A 122 3.86 5.75 -9.04
N GLY A 123 4.17 5.58 -7.76
CA GLY A 123 5.44 5.07 -7.30
C GLY A 123 5.65 3.60 -7.66
N MET A 124 6.93 3.23 -7.84
CA MET A 124 7.37 1.83 -7.92
C MET A 124 8.40 1.58 -6.84
N ILE A 125 8.08 0.68 -5.93
CA ILE A 125 8.98 0.23 -4.86
C ILE A 125 9.57 -1.12 -5.27
N GLY A 126 10.88 -1.21 -5.34
CA GLY A 126 11.58 -2.46 -5.65
C GLY A 126 11.42 -3.49 -4.53
N GLY A 127 11.53 -4.77 -4.89
CA GLY A 127 11.47 -5.86 -3.90
C GLY A 127 12.63 -5.82 -2.89
N LEU A 128 12.46 -6.47 -1.73
CA LEU A 128 13.44 -6.51 -0.63
C LEU A 128 13.85 -5.12 -0.09
N SER A 129 13.04 -4.10 -0.33
CA SER A 129 13.33 -2.75 0.13
C SER A 129 12.94 -2.53 1.59
N LYS A 130 13.76 -1.77 2.32
CA LYS A 130 13.46 -1.26 3.67
C LYS A 130 13.06 0.22 3.58
N ILE A 131 11.76 0.48 3.69
CA ILE A 131 11.18 1.82 3.52
C ILE A 131 11.09 2.50 4.88
N VAL A 132 12.02 3.43 5.15
CA VAL A 132 12.17 4.15 6.44
C VAL A 132 12.02 5.67 6.27
N ARG A 133 11.64 6.13 5.09
CA ARG A 133 11.37 7.53 4.75
C ARG A 133 10.36 7.60 3.62
N ASP A 134 9.75 8.75 3.46
CA ASP A 134 8.78 9.00 2.40
C ASP A 134 9.40 8.82 1.01
N VAL A 135 8.58 8.36 0.09
CA VAL A 135 8.92 8.22 -1.33
C VAL A 135 8.03 9.17 -2.13
N PRO A 136 8.61 10.14 -2.85
CA PRO A 136 7.84 11.07 -3.65
C PRO A 136 7.03 10.38 -4.77
N PRO A 137 5.96 11.01 -5.30
CA PRO A 137 5.16 10.44 -6.37
C PRO A 137 5.98 10.22 -7.65
N TYR A 138 5.51 9.35 -8.52
CA TYR A 138 6.09 9.03 -9.84
C TYR A 138 7.48 8.39 -9.83
N CYS A 139 8.04 8.10 -8.67
CA CYS A 139 9.43 7.63 -8.54
C CYS A 139 9.57 6.10 -8.62
N LEU A 140 10.73 5.68 -9.09
CA LEU A 140 11.28 4.35 -8.89
C LEU A 140 12.23 4.41 -7.69
N ALA A 141 11.88 3.70 -6.64
CA ALA A 141 12.69 3.61 -5.42
C ALA A 141 12.99 2.16 -5.04
N ASN A 142 14.18 1.91 -4.52
CA ASN A 142 14.63 0.56 -4.15
C ASN A 142 15.70 0.62 -3.04
N GLY A 143 15.99 -0.50 -2.41
CA GLY A 143 17.14 -0.70 -1.54
C GLY A 143 16.83 -0.71 -0.04
N SER A 144 17.87 -0.99 0.73
CA SER A 144 17.83 -1.05 2.20
C SER A 144 19.00 -0.27 2.78
N PRO A 145 18.77 0.98 3.24
CA PRO A 145 17.52 1.74 3.25
C PRO A 145 17.08 2.20 1.85
N ILE A 146 15.78 2.53 1.70
CA ILE A 146 15.18 2.96 0.43
C ILE A 146 15.87 4.21 -0.14
N ARG A 147 16.08 4.23 -1.46
CA ARG A 147 16.56 5.39 -2.23
C ARG A 147 15.74 5.55 -3.51
N VAL A 148 15.51 6.78 -3.92
CA VAL A 148 14.94 7.10 -5.23
C VAL A 148 16.07 7.04 -6.27
N TYR A 149 15.83 6.35 -7.39
CA TYR A 149 16.80 6.18 -8.48
C TYR A 149 16.44 6.98 -9.73
N ASP A 150 15.16 7.03 -10.06
CA ASP A 150 14.63 7.70 -11.26
C ASP A 150 13.12 7.85 -11.12
N ILE A 151 12.46 8.36 -12.14
CA ILE A 151 11.01 8.27 -12.26
C ILE A 151 10.59 6.85 -12.69
N ASN A 152 9.39 6.45 -12.33
CA ASN A 152 8.77 5.17 -12.74
C ASN A 152 8.37 5.18 -14.22
N ARG A 153 9.32 5.24 -15.15
CA ARG A 153 9.10 5.41 -16.59
C ARG A 153 8.14 4.38 -17.18
N ILE A 154 8.29 3.12 -16.77
CA ILE A 154 7.50 2.01 -17.31
C ILE A 154 6.06 2.09 -16.79
N GLY A 155 5.88 2.28 -15.49
CA GLY A 155 4.56 2.45 -14.88
C GLY A 155 3.79 3.63 -15.47
N LEU A 156 4.45 4.79 -15.56
CA LEU A 156 3.86 5.99 -16.17
C LEU A 156 3.45 5.77 -17.63
N LYS A 157 4.31 5.11 -18.45
CA LYS A 157 3.96 4.78 -19.83
C LYS A 157 2.72 3.88 -19.91
N ARG A 158 2.64 2.84 -19.07
CA ARG A 158 1.50 1.91 -19.01
C ARG A 158 0.19 2.61 -18.62
N ARG A 159 0.28 3.70 -17.84
CA ARG A 159 -0.86 4.54 -17.42
C ARG A 159 -1.15 5.70 -18.38
N GLY A 160 -0.56 5.71 -19.58
CA GLY A 160 -0.88 6.66 -20.63
C GLY A 160 -0.13 8.00 -20.59
N PHE A 161 0.81 8.18 -19.67
CA PHE A 161 1.65 9.38 -19.67
C PHE A 161 2.52 9.43 -20.92
N ASP A 162 2.42 10.48 -21.72
CA ASP A 162 3.23 10.66 -22.92
C ASP A 162 4.71 10.91 -22.60
N SER A 163 5.57 10.88 -23.61
CA SER A 163 7.01 11.06 -23.44
C SER A 163 7.38 12.45 -22.92
N LYS A 164 6.65 13.47 -23.36
CA LYS A 164 6.87 14.87 -22.97
C LYS A 164 6.56 15.08 -21.49
N THR A 165 5.43 14.56 -21.02
CA THR A 165 5.04 14.62 -19.61
C THR A 165 6.03 13.87 -18.71
N ARG A 166 6.44 12.64 -19.10
CA ARG A 166 7.45 11.89 -18.35
C ARG A 166 8.80 12.62 -18.29
N SER A 167 9.22 13.27 -19.39
CA SER A 167 10.44 14.09 -19.39
C SER A 167 10.33 15.26 -18.43
N ARG A 168 9.21 15.98 -18.43
CA ARG A 168 8.96 17.10 -17.51
C ARG A 168 9.01 16.67 -16.05
N ILE A 169 8.38 15.55 -15.70
CA ILE A 169 8.43 15.00 -14.33
C ILE A 169 9.90 14.72 -13.95
N ARG A 170 10.67 14.09 -14.82
CA ARG A 170 12.09 13.80 -14.55
C ARG A 170 12.91 15.07 -14.36
N ASP A 171 12.70 16.06 -15.21
CA ASP A 171 13.44 17.33 -15.15
C ASP A 171 13.12 18.10 -13.85
N MET A 172 11.86 18.06 -13.39
CA MET A 172 11.47 18.59 -12.07
C MET A 172 12.24 17.90 -10.94
N TYR A 173 12.36 16.57 -10.97
CA TYR A 173 13.08 15.83 -9.94
C TYR A 173 14.58 16.15 -9.95
N ARG A 174 15.19 16.31 -11.11
CA ARG A 174 16.59 16.76 -11.21
C ARG A 174 16.79 18.14 -10.60
N THR A 175 15.88 19.06 -10.85
CA THR A 175 15.96 20.42 -10.27
C THR A 175 15.81 20.41 -8.74
N LEU A 176 15.01 19.49 -8.16
CA LEU A 176 14.73 19.45 -6.73
C LEU A 176 15.76 18.66 -5.92
N TYR A 177 16.35 17.61 -6.50
CA TYR A 177 17.17 16.65 -5.76
C TYR A 177 18.59 16.46 -6.31
N ASP A 178 18.90 17.06 -7.44
CA ASP A 178 20.23 17.04 -8.09
C ASP A 178 20.61 18.50 -8.39
N PRO A 179 21.13 19.26 -7.40
CA PRO A 179 21.48 20.67 -7.56
C PRO A 179 22.68 20.89 -8.47
#